data_f3ebd71968c5b8ae3b3ca503043931f3
#
_entry.id   f3ebd71968c5b8ae3b3ca503043931f3
#
_cell.length_a   1.000
_cell.length_b   1.000
_cell.length_c   1.000
_cell.angle_alpha   90.00
_cell.angle_beta   90.00
_cell.angle_gamma   90.00
#
_symmetry.space_group_name_H-M   'P 1'
#
loop_
_entity.id
_entity.type
_entity.pdbx_description
1 polymer ?
#
loop_
_entity_poly.entity_id
_entity_poly.type
_entity_poly.pdbx_seq_one_letter_code
_entity_poly.pdbx_strand_id
1 'polypeptide(L)'
;MKWLFVLLLALVIFGGAAWFGYNTFVKEEIEFKKEQRGEVPPEPVPDFSLPEFQAAAKLRQEGKLAEARDALIAFIQKYPAGLHLGEAKDLLGEVNVDILLSRYPSPEKTEYVVKPGDVLAKIARKLKTTPELIMRMNNMSGTMLRIGERLLISRPDFSIAIQRKANLVVLLNHGVFFKQYHVREAKLPPKQPATITAKVAETMAFKGGKRVGLGSKEYIGSTRWIRFAGAPAYTLYSTPDAAHPNLDQPPPPSGL
;
A
#
# COMPACT_ATOMS: atom_id res chain seq x y z
N MET A 1 -74.18 -13.23 -19.73
CA MET A 1 -73.36 -13.11 -18.49
C MET A 1 -72.78 -14.41 -17.95
N LYS A 2 -73.51 -15.52 -17.91
CA LYS A 2 -72.99 -16.81 -17.37
C LYS A 2 -71.73 -17.35 -18.12
N TRP A 3 -71.70 -17.24 -19.45
CA TRP A 3 -70.57 -17.72 -20.27
C TRP A 3 -69.29 -16.90 -20.04
N LEU A 4 -69.39 -15.64 -19.78
CA LEU A 4 -68.23 -14.74 -19.47
C LEU A 4 -67.58 -15.14 -18.16
N PHE A 5 -68.39 -15.54 -17.18
CA PHE A 5 -67.91 -16.01 -15.88
C PHE A 5 -67.17 -17.35 -15.98
N VAL A 6 -67.66 -18.27 -16.84
CA VAL A 6 -67.01 -19.57 -17.08
C VAL A 6 -65.69 -19.38 -17.79
N LEU A 7 -65.61 -18.45 -18.77
CA LEU A 7 -64.37 -18.11 -19.48
C LEU A 7 -63.32 -17.50 -18.54
N LEU A 8 -63.76 -16.60 -17.63
CA LEU A 8 -62.86 -15.97 -16.66
C LEU A 8 -62.36 -16.97 -15.62
N LEU A 9 -63.20 -17.91 -15.18
CA LEU A 9 -62.83 -18.97 -14.27
C LEU A 9 -61.85 -19.95 -14.92
N ALA A 10 -62.06 -20.31 -16.18
CA ALA A 10 -61.15 -21.16 -16.97
C ALA A 10 -59.80 -20.47 -17.12
N LEU A 11 -59.74 -19.15 -17.40
CA LEU A 11 -58.50 -18.39 -17.53
C LEU A 11 -57.69 -18.34 -16.25
N VAL A 12 -58.34 -18.23 -15.08
CA VAL A 12 -57.72 -18.24 -13.76
C VAL A 12 -57.17 -19.65 -13.46
N ILE A 13 -57.92 -20.71 -13.74
CA ILE A 13 -57.50 -22.11 -13.47
C ILE A 13 -56.37 -22.50 -14.39
N PHE A 14 -56.52 -22.33 -15.72
CA PHE A 14 -55.47 -22.71 -16.69
C PHE A 14 -54.28 -21.80 -16.67
N GLY A 15 -54.46 -20.46 -16.45
CA GLY A 15 -53.38 -19.49 -16.26
C GLY A 15 -52.58 -19.76 -14.99
N GLY A 16 -53.26 -20.06 -13.90
CA GLY A 16 -52.62 -20.44 -12.63
C GLY A 16 -51.87 -21.75 -12.72
N ALA A 17 -52.43 -22.78 -13.35
CA ALA A 17 -51.77 -24.05 -13.57
C ALA A 17 -50.55 -23.92 -14.50
N ALA A 18 -50.65 -23.14 -15.59
CA ALA A 18 -49.55 -22.84 -16.48
C ALA A 18 -48.43 -22.06 -15.80
N TRP A 19 -48.80 -21.04 -15.01
CA TRP A 19 -47.80 -20.27 -14.24
C TRP A 19 -47.11 -21.14 -13.20
N PHE A 20 -47.84 -21.97 -12.48
CA PHE A 20 -47.29 -22.93 -11.52
C PHE A 20 -46.38 -23.92 -12.16
N GLY A 21 -46.79 -24.56 -13.28
CA GLY A 21 -45.96 -25.50 -14.03
C GLY A 21 -44.69 -24.85 -14.57
N TYR A 22 -44.77 -23.62 -15.12
CA TYR A 22 -43.63 -22.85 -15.56
C TYR A 22 -42.65 -22.55 -14.43
N ASN A 23 -43.17 -22.04 -13.29
CA ASN A 23 -42.33 -21.63 -12.19
C ASN A 23 -41.66 -22.79 -11.45
N THR A 24 -42.31 -23.97 -11.44
CA THR A 24 -41.83 -25.15 -10.70
C THR A 24 -40.93 -26.06 -11.54
N PHE A 25 -41.19 -26.21 -12.83
CA PHE A 25 -40.50 -27.20 -13.66
C PHE A 25 -39.69 -26.58 -14.82
N VAL A 26 -40.12 -25.46 -15.36
CA VAL A 26 -39.49 -24.92 -16.55
C VAL A 26 -38.44 -23.88 -16.20
N LYS A 27 -38.70 -23.06 -15.21
CA LYS A 27 -37.80 -21.98 -14.81
C LYS A 27 -36.48 -22.52 -14.29
N GLU A 28 -36.52 -23.51 -13.41
CA GLU A 28 -35.31 -24.14 -12.87
C GLU A 28 -34.46 -24.81 -13.99
N GLU A 29 -35.11 -25.50 -14.94
CA GLU A 29 -34.40 -26.11 -16.04
C GLU A 29 -33.75 -25.09 -16.99
N ILE A 30 -34.42 -23.97 -17.22
CA ILE A 30 -33.87 -22.87 -18.03
C ILE A 30 -32.69 -22.19 -17.32
N GLU A 31 -32.79 -21.94 -16.04
CA GLU A 31 -31.71 -21.34 -15.23
C GLU A 31 -30.50 -22.30 -15.20
N PHE A 32 -30.71 -23.59 -14.96
CA PHE A 32 -29.65 -24.60 -14.99
C PHE A 32 -28.96 -24.69 -16.37
N LYS A 33 -29.72 -24.63 -17.48
CA LYS A 33 -29.14 -24.58 -18.82
C LYS A 33 -28.39 -23.29 -19.10
N LYS A 34 -28.80 -22.16 -18.54
CA LYS A 34 -28.07 -20.89 -18.65
C LYS A 34 -26.77 -20.92 -17.87
N GLU A 35 -26.74 -21.54 -16.70
CA GLU A 35 -25.50 -21.76 -15.92
C GLU A 35 -24.52 -22.64 -16.69
N GLN A 36 -25.00 -23.77 -17.27
CA GLN A 36 -24.14 -24.64 -18.08
C GLN A 36 -23.58 -23.94 -19.34
N ARG A 37 -24.27 -22.95 -19.89
CA ARG A 37 -23.82 -22.15 -21.04
C ARG A 37 -22.91 -20.97 -20.62
N GLY A 38 -22.70 -20.75 -19.32
CA GLY A 38 -21.96 -19.59 -18.83
C GLY A 38 -22.68 -18.26 -19.04
N GLU A 39 -24.01 -18.28 -19.28
CA GLU A 39 -24.84 -17.10 -19.48
C GLU A 39 -25.26 -16.44 -18.14
N VAL A 40 -25.16 -17.18 -17.05
CA VAL A 40 -25.38 -16.67 -15.68
C VAL A 40 -24.02 -16.48 -15.05
N PRO A 41 -23.68 -15.27 -14.55
CA PRO A 41 -22.48 -15.10 -13.79
C PRO A 41 -22.50 -16.04 -12.58
N PRO A 42 -21.40 -16.73 -12.26
CA PRO A 42 -21.35 -17.56 -11.06
C PRO A 42 -21.70 -16.71 -9.84
N GLU A 43 -22.48 -17.28 -8.93
CA GLU A 43 -22.76 -16.59 -7.65
C GLU A 43 -21.44 -16.18 -7.00
N PRO A 44 -21.33 -14.95 -6.49
CA PRO A 44 -20.11 -14.50 -5.86
C PRO A 44 -19.78 -15.43 -4.68
N VAL A 45 -18.66 -16.13 -4.80
CA VAL A 45 -18.16 -17.00 -3.73
C VAL A 45 -17.96 -16.11 -2.48
N PRO A 46 -18.55 -16.46 -1.33
CA PRO A 46 -18.39 -15.69 -0.12
C PRO A 46 -16.91 -15.53 0.24
N ASP A 47 -16.48 -14.29 0.39
CA ASP A 47 -15.11 -14.02 0.81
C ASP A 47 -14.97 -14.14 2.33
N PHE A 48 -14.57 -15.31 2.78
CA PHE A 48 -14.35 -15.59 4.19
C PHE A 48 -13.17 -14.82 4.80
N SER A 49 -12.31 -14.21 3.98
CA SER A 49 -11.18 -13.42 4.46
C SER A 49 -11.55 -11.98 4.82
N LEU A 50 -12.62 -11.44 4.24
CA LEU A 50 -13.05 -10.05 4.41
C LEU A 50 -13.25 -9.63 5.88
N PRO A 51 -13.93 -10.41 6.74
CA PRO A 51 -14.14 -10.00 8.14
C PRO A 51 -12.82 -9.84 8.91
N GLU A 52 -11.84 -10.72 8.69
CA GLU A 52 -10.53 -10.64 9.34
C GLU A 52 -9.72 -9.44 8.85
N PHE A 53 -9.77 -9.15 7.55
CA PHE A 53 -9.16 -7.94 6.99
C PHE A 53 -9.78 -6.67 7.58
N GLN A 54 -11.11 -6.61 7.64
CA GLN A 54 -11.82 -5.46 8.23
C GLN A 54 -11.51 -5.27 9.71
N ALA A 55 -11.38 -6.37 10.47
CA ALA A 55 -10.99 -6.31 11.88
C ALA A 55 -9.58 -5.72 12.04
N ALA A 56 -8.62 -6.14 11.21
CA ALA A 56 -7.27 -5.58 11.23
C ALA A 56 -7.25 -4.09 10.83
N ALA A 57 -8.04 -3.69 9.83
CA ALA A 57 -8.18 -2.29 9.41
C ALA A 57 -8.78 -1.42 10.53
N LYS A 58 -9.75 -1.95 11.27
CA LYS A 58 -10.36 -1.27 12.41
C LYS A 58 -9.37 -1.01 13.53
N LEU A 59 -8.49 -1.97 13.84
CA LEU A 59 -7.44 -1.78 14.84
C LEU A 59 -6.53 -0.58 14.52
N ARG A 60 -6.18 -0.39 13.26
CA ARG A 60 -5.43 0.81 12.82
C ARG A 60 -6.22 2.09 13.07
N GLN A 61 -7.52 2.11 12.73
CA GLN A 61 -8.38 3.29 12.94
C GLN A 61 -8.51 3.65 14.43
N GLU A 62 -8.49 2.64 15.30
CA GLU A 62 -8.49 2.81 16.76
C GLU A 62 -7.11 3.22 17.33
N GLY A 63 -6.08 3.35 16.48
CA GLY A 63 -4.72 3.69 16.92
C GLY A 63 -3.95 2.53 17.58
N LYS A 64 -4.49 1.32 17.57
CA LYS A 64 -3.88 0.09 18.08
C LYS A 64 -2.86 -0.46 17.08
N LEU A 65 -1.79 0.32 16.82
CA LEU A 65 -0.89 0.05 15.69
C LEU A 65 -0.14 -1.29 15.80
N ALA A 66 0.28 -1.71 16.99
CA ALA A 66 0.95 -3.01 17.15
C ALA A 66 -0.01 -4.17 16.86
N GLU A 67 -1.21 -4.12 17.43
CA GLU A 67 -2.24 -5.13 17.20
C GLU A 67 -2.66 -5.19 15.73
N ALA A 68 -2.81 -4.02 15.07
CA ALA A 68 -3.11 -3.94 13.65
C ALA A 68 -2.01 -4.58 12.79
N ARG A 69 -0.73 -4.32 13.12
CA ARG A 69 0.42 -4.92 12.45
C ARG A 69 0.40 -6.44 12.56
N ASP A 70 0.22 -6.95 13.77
CA ASP A 70 0.23 -8.39 14.03
C ASP A 70 -0.95 -9.08 13.36
N ALA A 71 -2.15 -8.48 13.40
CA ALA A 71 -3.33 -8.99 12.71
C ALA A 71 -3.15 -9.02 11.18
N LEU A 72 -2.55 -7.97 10.58
CA LEU A 72 -2.27 -7.92 9.14
C LEU A 72 -1.21 -8.95 8.72
N ILE A 73 -0.17 -9.17 9.54
CA ILE A 73 0.83 -10.21 9.28
C ILE A 73 0.18 -11.59 9.32
N ALA A 74 -0.64 -11.88 10.34
CA ALA A 74 -1.37 -13.13 10.44
C ALA A 74 -2.33 -13.35 9.26
N PHE A 75 -3.04 -12.29 8.85
CA PHE A 75 -3.91 -12.31 7.67
C PHE A 75 -3.15 -12.68 6.39
N ILE A 76 -2.03 -12.01 6.11
CA ILE A 76 -1.20 -12.25 4.92
C ILE A 76 -0.66 -13.70 4.90
N GLN A 77 -0.30 -14.25 6.05
CA GLN A 77 0.15 -15.63 6.17
C GLN A 77 -0.97 -16.64 5.97
N LYS A 78 -2.17 -16.34 6.48
CA LYS A 78 -3.34 -17.21 6.39
C LYS A 78 -3.97 -17.23 5.00
N TYR A 79 -3.95 -16.09 4.29
CA TYR A 79 -4.59 -15.89 2.99
C TYR A 79 -3.60 -15.45 1.90
N PRO A 80 -2.57 -16.28 1.55
CA PRO A 80 -1.50 -15.88 0.62
C PRO A 80 -1.96 -15.71 -0.83
N ALA A 81 -3.17 -16.13 -1.18
CA ALA A 81 -3.81 -15.94 -2.47
C ALA A 81 -5.21 -15.30 -2.35
N GLY A 82 -5.53 -14.71 -1.19
CA GLY A 82 -6.82 -14.08 -0.93
C GLY A 82 -7.03 -12.80 -1.74
N LEU A 83 -8.30 -12.44 -1.97
CA LEU A 83 -8.69 -11.26 -2.73
C LEU A 83 -8.11 -9.97 -2.13
N HIS A 84 -8.04 -9.87 -0.79
CA HIS A 84 -7.55 -8.70 -0.07
C HIS A 84 -6.05 -8.75 0.28
N LEU A 85 -5.27 -9.68 -0.31
CA LEU A 85 -3.83 -9.78 -0.03
C LEU A 85 -3.07 -8.50 -0.37
N GLY A 86 -3.38 -7.88 -1.52
CA GLY A 86 -2.76 -6.63 -1.96
C GLY A 86 -3.05 -5.49 -0.99
N GLU A 87 -4.33 -5.29 -0.67
CA GLU A 87 -4.81 -4.27 0.25
C GLU A 87 -4.24 -4.47 1.67
N ALA A 88 -4.17 -5.71 2.15
CA ALA A 88 -3.57 -6.02 3.45
C ALA A 88 -2.08 -5.66 3.51
N LYS A 89 -1.32 -5.91 2.44
CA LYS A 89 0.08 -5.49 2.34
C LYS A 89 0.23 -3.97 2.28
N ASP A 90 -0.65 -3.28 1.54
CA ASP A 90 -0.67 -1.83 1.48
C ASP A 90 -0.94 -1.25 2.87
N LEU A 91 -1.96 -1.76 3.56
CA LEU A 91 -2.33 -1.33 4.91
C LEU A 91 -1.24 -1.65 5.94
N LEU A 92 -0.60 -2.83 5.86
CA LEU A 92 0.55 -3.18 6.69
C LEU A 92 1.70 -2.20 6.48
N GLY A 93 1.94 -1.79 5.24
CA GLY A 93 2.94 -0.78 4.92
C GLY A 93 2.65 0.57 5.57
N GLU A 94 1.39 1.01 5.56
CA GLU A 94 0.96 2.23 6.24
C GLU A 94 1.16 2.13 7.77
N VAL A 95 0.74 1.01 8.38
CA VAL A 95 0.92 0.77 9.82
C VAL A 95 2.40 0.77 10.21
N ASN A 96 3.28 0.15 9.41
CA ASN A 96 4.72 0.16 9.64
C ASN A 96 5.31 1.57 9.60
N VAL A 97 4.85 2.43 8.66
CA VAL A 97 5.24 3.84 8.58
C VAL A 97 4.73 4.61 9.78
N ASP A 98 3.47 4.42 10.17
CA ASP A 98 2.85 5.06 11.33
C ASP A 98 3.63 4.72 12.62
N ILE A 99 3.99 3.44 12.80
CA ILE A 99 4.82 3.00 13.92
C ILE A 99 6.21 3.65 13.85
N LEU A 100 6.88 3.60 12.69
CA LEU A 100 8.24 4.15 12.56
C LEU A 100 8.29 5.64 12.81
N LEU A 101 7.38 6.43 12.22
CA LEU A 101 7.44 7.89 12.22
C LEU A 101 6.70 8.56 13.39
N SER A 102 6.04 7.81 14.24
CA SER A 102 5.36 8.33 15.44
C SER A 102 6.19 8.15 16.71
N ARG A 103 5.71 8.70 17.82
CA ARG A 103 6.24 8.41 19.16
C ARG A 103 5.69 7.10 19.74
N TYR A 104 5.03 6.28 18.93
CA TYR A 104 4.50 4.99 19.36
C TYR A 104 5.65 4.10 19.90
N PRO A 105 5.52 3.50 21.07
CA PRO A 105 6.53 2.60 21.62
C PRO A 105 6.73 1.37 20.72
N SER A 106 7.98 1.07 20.39
CA SER A 106 8.33 -0.10 19.59
C SER A 106 9.70 -0.62 20.06
N PRO A 107 9.92 -1.95 20.08
CA PRO A 107 11.22 -2.54 20.44
C PRO A 107 12.37 -2.05 19.54
N GLU A 108 12.05 -1.58 18.33
CA GLU A 108 13.03 -1.06 17.35
C GLU A 108 13.48 0.37 17.65
N LYS A 109 12.90 1.01 18.67
CA LYS A 109 13.20 2.39 19.07
C LYS A 109 13.96 2.43 20.40
N THR A 110 14.95 3.30 20.46
CA THR A 110 15.72 3.57 21.69
C THR A 110 15.65 5.05 22.03
N GLU A 111 15.68 5.39 23.31
CA GLU A 111 15.80 6.77 23.74
C GLU A 111 17.27 7.22 23.76
N TYR A 112 17.50 8.45 23.32
CA TYR A 112 18.76 9.16 23.46
C TYR A 112 18.53 10.47 24.19
N VAL A 113 19.30 10.70 25.26
CA VAL A 113 19.28 11.97 26.00
C VAL A 113 20.35 12.89 25.44
N VAL A 114 19.96 14.07 24.97
CA VAL A 114 20.85 15.09 24.39
C VAL A 114 21.83 15.58 25.42
N LYS A 115 23.14 15.55 25.10
CA LYS A 115 24.23 15.96 25.94
C LYS A 115 24.79 17.35 25.54
N PRO A 116 25.53 18.04 26.41
CA PRO A 116 26.23 19.24 26.00
C PRO A 116 27.16 19.02 24.81
N GLY A 117 27.10 19.90 23.80
CA GLY A 117 27.90 19.80 22.56
C GLY A 117 27.37 18.83 21.51
N ASP A 118 26.18 18.21 21.74
CA ASP A 118 25.52 17.41 20.75
C ASP A 118 24.92 18.28 19.62
N VAL A 119 25.05 17.79 18.41
CA VAL A 119 24.33 18.30 17.25
C VAL A 119 23.66 17.11 16.53
N LEU A 120 22.49 17.34 15.96
CA LEU A 120 21.65 16.27 15.38
C LEU A 120 22.41 15.39 14.39
N ALA A 121 23.24 15.99 13.53
CA ALA A 121 24.04 15.26 12.55
C ALA A 121 25.11 14.32 13.19
N LYS A 122 25.70 14.73 14.33
CA LYS A 122 26.65 13.87 15.08
C LYS A 122 25.93 12.71 15.75
N ILE A 123 24.75 12.97 16.36
CA ILE A 123 23.90 11.94 16.97
C ILE A 123 23.49 10.92 15.91
N ALA A 124 22.98 11.38 14.77
CA ALA A 124 22.55 10.52 13.66
C ALA A 124 23.69 9.62 13.18
N ARG A 125 24.87 10.17 12.93
CA ARG A 125 26.06 9.40 12.51
C ARG A 125 26.48 8.37 13.55
N LYS A 126 26.55 8.76 14.81
CA LYS A 126 26.93 7.88 15.94
C LYS A 126 25.98 6.71 16.08
N LEU A 127 24.67 6.96 15.88
CA LEU A 127 23.63 5.96 16.06
C LEU A 127 23.21 5.27 14.75
N LYS A 128 23.96 5.48 13.66
CA LYS A 128 23.74 4.86 12.33
C LYS A 128 22.30 5.06 11.82
N THR A 129 21.83 6.29 11.92
CA THR A 129 20.53 6.73 11.42
C THR A 129 20.69 8.05 10.66
N THR A 130 19.59 8.73 10.30
CA THR A 130 19.64 10.01 9.60
C THR A 130 19.02 11.13 10.44
N PRO A 131 19.50 12.39 10.30
CA PRO A 131 18.90 13.54 10.99
C PRO A 131 17.40 13.66 10.68
N GLU A 132 17.03 13.41 9.43
CA GLU A 132 15.65 13.50 8.93
C GLU A 132 14.73 12.51 9.63
N LEU A 133 15.19 11.27 9.83
CA LEU A 133 14.41 10.25 10.53
C LEU A 133 14.23 10.64 11.99
N ILE A 134 15.30 11.11 12.66
CA ILE A 134 15.22 11.60 14.05
C ILE A 134 14.18 12.73 14.13
N MET A 135 14.27 13.72 13.23
CA MET A 135 13.34 14.85 13.21
C MET A 135 11.88 14.40 13.07
N ARG A 136 11.62 13.51 12.10
CA ARG A 136 10.26 13.01 11.86
C ARG A 136 9.69 12.22 13.03
N MET A 137 10.48 11.31 13.60
CA MET A 137 10.06 10.49 14.73
C MET A 137 9.74 11.32 15.98
N ASN A 138 10.41 12.48 16.14
CA ASN A 138 10.28 13.36 17.30
C ASN A 138 9.44 14.62 17.03
N ASN A 139 8.77 14.71 15.85
CA ASN A 139 7.98 15.88 15.45
C ASN A 139 8.76 17.21 15.51
N MET A 140 10.07 17.16 15.18
CA MET A 140 10.93 18.34 15.19
C MET A 140 10.77 19.14 13.90
N SER A 141 10.58 20.44 14.02
CA SER A 141 10.53 21.38 12.89
C SER A 141 11.90 21.86 12.40
N GLY A 142 12.98 21.55 13.15
CA GLY A 142 14.34 21.95 12.85
C GLY A 142 15.37 21.09 13.57
N THR A 143 16.65 21.45 13.41
CA THR A 143 17.78 20.69 13.95
C THR A 143 18.24 21.16 15.33
N MET A 144 17.56 22.14 15.93
CA MET A 144 17.89 22.69 17.23
C MET A 144 17.57 21.68 18.34
N LEU A 145 18.53 21.45 19.23
CA LEU A 145 18.42 20.50 20.34
C LEU A 145 18.50 21.24 21.68
N ARG A 146 17.78 20.70 22.65
CA ARG A 146 17.90 21.16 24.05
C ARG A 146 18.65 20.13 24.86
N ILE A 147 19.61 20.56 25.70
CA ILE A 147 20.32 19.66 26.62
C ILE A 147 19.30 18.99 27.55
N GLY A 148 19.41 17.67 27.69
CA GLY A 148 18.47 16.86 28.47
C GLY A 148 17.21 16.42 27.68
N GLU A 149 17.00 16.88 26.45
CA GLU A 149 15.90 16.44 25.59
C GLU A 149 16.02 14.95 25.29
N ARG A 150 14.87 14.23 25.33
CA ARG A 150 14.79 12.80 25.01
C ARG A 150 14.34 12.63 23.57
N LEU A 151 15.23 12.09 22.76
CA LEU A 151 14.95 11.78 21.35
C LEU A 151 14.71 10.28 21.17
N LEU A 152 13.65 9.92 20.46
CA LEU A 152 13.47 8.57 19.98
C LEU A 152 14.35 8.36 18.75
N ILE A 153 15.06 7.24 18.72
CA ILE A 153 15.99 6.88 17.66
C ILE A 153 15.62 5.48 17.15
N SER A 154 15.57 5.31 15.85
CA SER A 154 15.47 4.01 15.19
C SER A 154 16.60 3.84 14.16
N ARG A 155 16.97 2.59 13.88
CA ARG A 155 18.04 2.22 12.95
C ARG A 155 17.53 1.24 11.90
N PRO A 156 16.63 1.67 11.01
CA PRO A 156 16.17 0.80 9.94
C PRO A 156 17.33 0.48 8.99
N ASP A 157 17.38 -0.77 8.52
CA ASP A 157 18.26 -1.18 7.41
C ASP A 157 17.39 -1.46 6.17
N PHE A 158 17.14 -0.40 5.42
CA PHE A 158 16.26 -0.48 4.25
C PHE A 158 16.98 -1.00 3.03
N SER A 159 16.32 -1.95 2.36
CA SER A 159 16.63 -2.37 1.00
C SER A 159 15.38 -2.34 0.13
N ILE A 160 15.56 -2.28 -1.18
CA ILE A 160 14.47 -2.17 -2.15
C ILE A 160 14.50 -3.36 -3.08
N ALA A 161 13.36 -4.04 -3.22
CA ALA A 161 13.13 -5.09 -4.20
C ALA A 161 12.16 -4.58 -5.27
N ILE A 162 12.60 -4.61 -6.54
CA ILE A 162 11.78 -4.18 -7.69
C ILE A 162 11.20 -5.42 -8.35
N GLN A 163 9.89 -5.60 -8.28
CA GLN A 163 9.14 -6.72 -8.86
C GLN A 163 8.49 -6.30 -10.18
N ARG A 164 9.22 -6.48 -11.28
CA ARG A 164 8.81 -6.01 -12.62
C ARG A 164 7.47 -6.57 -13.08
N LYS A 165 7.23 -7.87 -12.91
CA LYS A 165 6.00 -8.53 -13.35
C LYS A 165 4.77 -8.04 -12.61
N ALA A 166 4.93 -7.69 -11.34
CA ALA A 166 3.85 -7.21 -10.49
C ALA A 166 3.71 -5.68 -10.51
N ASN A 167 4.61 -4.95 -11.19
CA ASN A 167 4.71 -3.49 -11.14
C ASN A 167 4.77 -2.95 -9.70
N LEU A 168 5.56 -3.61 -8.85
CA LEU A 168 5.72 -3.24 -7.44
C LEU A 168 7.17 -2.90 -7.12
N VAL A 169 7.31 -1.90 -6.25
CA VAL A 169 8.53 -1.62 -5.51
C VAL A 169 8.26 -1.97 -4.05
N VAL A 170 8.99 -2.94 -3.53
CA VAL A 170 8.86 -3.41 -2.14
C VAL A 170 10.04 -2.88 -1.34
N LEU A 171 9.73 -2.13 -0.29
CA LEU A 171 10.70 -1.70 0.71
C LEU A 171 10.78 -2.78 1.79
N LEU A 172 11.98 -3.24 2.07
CA LEU A 172 12.28 -4.21 3.12
C LEU A 172 13.05 -3.52 4.24
N ASN A 173 12.79 -3.86 5.49
CA ASN A 173 13.57 -3.44 6.65
C ASN A 173 14.21 -4.69 7.28
N HIS A 174 15.55 -4.74 7.37
CA HIS A 174 16.29 -5.95 7.76
C HIS A 174 15.88 -7.20 6.99
N GLY A 175 15.58 -7.05 5.68
CA GLY A 175 15.13 -8.15 4.81
C GLY A 175 13.66 -8.54 4.94
N VAL A 176 12.92 -7.98 5.89
CA VAL A 176 11.49 -8.24 6.10
C VAL A 176 10.65 -7.19 5.39
N PHE A 177 9.47 -7.58 4.89
CA PHE A 177 8.52 -6.66 4.27
C PHE A 177 8.22 -5.47 5.18
N PHE A 178 8.40 -4.26 4.64
CA PHE A 178 8.07 -3.03 5.33
C PHE A 178 6.91 -2.30 4.67
N LYS A 179 7.01 -2.03 3.36
CA LYS A 179 5.96 -1.35 2.58
C LYS A 179 6.10 -1.68 1.10
N GLN A 180 4.99 -1.67 0.37
CA GLN A 180 5.02 -1.74 -1.09
C GLN A 180 4.47 -0.46 -1.72
N TYR A 181 4.87 -0.22 -2.96
CA TYR A 181 4.44 0.90 -3.79
C TYR A 181 4.09 0.38 -5.18
N HIS A 182 2.97 0.82 -5.72
CA HIS A 182 2.56 0.50 -7.08
C HIS A 182 3.27 1.42 -8.07
N VAL A 183 3.92 0.83 -9.07
CA VAL A 183 4.64 1.55 -10.12
C VAL A 183 3.65 1.97 -11.19
N ARG A 184 3.54 3.28 -11.45
CA ARG A 184 2.67 3.82 -12.51
C ARG A 184 3.27 3.62 -13.89
N GLU A 185 4.56 3.86 -14.02
CA GLU A 185 5.30 3.75 -15.28
C GLU A 185 6.68 3.16 -15.01
N ALA A 186 7.08 2.18 -15.83
CA ALA A 186 8.40 1.57 -15.76
C ALA A 186 9.06 1.58 -17.14
N LYS A 187 10.14 2.35 -17.27
CA LYS A 187 11.06 2.30 -18.43
C LYS A 187 12.29 1.53 -17.99
N LEU A 188 12.30 0.24 -18.29
CA LEU A 188 13.37 -0.66 -17.84
C LEU A 188 14.17 -1.19 -19.04
N PRO A 189 15.49 -1.39 -18.87
CA PRO A 189 16.30 -2.02 -19.92
C PRO A 189 15.77 -3.42 -20.27
N PRO A 190 15.86 -3.85 -21.54
CA PRO A 190 15.52 -5.21 -21.92
C PRO A 190 16.45 -6.22 -21.24
N LYS A 191 16.00 -7.47 -21.07
CA LYS A 191 16.80 -8.60 -20.55
C LYS A 191 17.31 -8.42 -19.11
N GLN A 192 16.48 -7.93 -18.23
CA GLN A 192 16.81 -7.83 -16.79
C GLN A 192 16.10 -8.94 -15.98
N PRO A 193 16.60 -9.31 -14.79
CA PRO A 193 15.94 -10.26 -13.92
C PRO A 193 14.55 -9.77 -13.50
N ALA A 194 13.68 -10.71 -13.16
CA ALA A 194 12.30 -10.40 -12.74
C ALA A 194 12.26 -9.57 -11.44
N THR A 195 13.25 -9.77 -10.57
CA THR A 195 13.39 -9.04 -9.30
C THR A 195 14.81 -8.55 -9.16
N ILE A 196 14.96 -7.30 -8.74
CA ILE A 196 16.25 -6.66 -8.42
C ILE A 196 16.15 -6.16 -6.99
N THR A 197 17.11 -6.55 -6.16
CA THR A 197 17.26 -6.02 -4.80
C THR A 197 18.54 -5.19 -4.74
N ALA A 198 18.42 -3.96 -4.28
CA ALA A 198 19.54 -3.03 -4.22
C ALA A 198 19.43 -2.12 -2.98
N LYS A 199 20.57 -1.62 -2.52
CA LYS A 199 20.65 -0.60 -1.47
C LYS A 199 20.57 0.79 -2.09
N VAL A 200 19.99 1.73 -1.38
CA VAL A 200 19.97 3.13 -1.78
C VAL A 200 21.39 3.70 -1.70
N ALA A 201 21.87 4.24 -2.82
CA ALA A 201 23.15 4.94 -2.89
C ALA A 201 22.99 6.42 -2.58
N GLU A 202 21.98 7.05 -3.16
CA GLU A 202 21.73 8.49 -3.03
C GLU A 202 20.26 8.80 -3.19
N THR A 203 19.79 9.77 -2.40
CA THR A 203 18.46 10.38 -2.57
C THR A 203 18.62 11.84 -2.98
N MET A 204 17.85 12.26 -3.96
CA MET A 204 17.89 13.62 -4.50
C MET A 204 16.46 14.17 -4.59
N ALA A 205 16.33 15.48 -4.54
CA ALA A 205 15.06 16.15 -4.76
C ALA A 205 15.26 17.28 -5.78
N PHE A 206 14.32 17.42 -6.71
CA PHE A 206 14.35 18.44 -7.76
C PHE A 206 13.02 19.19 -7.83
N LYS A 207 13.09 20.51 -8.02
CA LYS A 207 11.95 21.37 -8.29
C LYS A 207 12.32 22.39 -9.36
N GLY A 208 11.53 22.45 -10.44
CA GLY A 208 11.86 23.32 -11.59
C GLY A 208 13.24 23.06 -12.17
N GLY A 209 13.67 21.79 -12.26
CA GLY A 209 14.98 21.38 -12.78
C GLY A 209 16.17 21.68 -11.86
N LYS A 210 15.97 22.31 -10.70
CA LYS A 210 17.03 22.60 -9.72
C LYS A 210 17.01 21.60 -8.58
N ARG A 211 18.20 21.19 -8.12
CA ARG A 211 18.36 20.36 -6.93
C ARG A 211 17.96 21.17 -5.70
N VAL A 212 17.08 20.62 -4.89
CA VAL A 212 16.61 21.22 -3.62
C VAL A 212 17.04 20.38 -2.44
N GLY A 213 17.44 21.03 -1.36
CA GLY A 213 17.87 20.37 -0.13
C GLY A 213 16.70 20.11 0.81
N LEU A 214 16.84 19.09 1.66
CA LEU A 214 15.96 18.89 2.78
C LEU A 214 16.02 20.15 3.69
N GLY A 215 14.86 20.64 4.09
CA GLY A 215 14.75 21.86 4.90
C GLY A 215 14.51 23.15 4.09
N SER A 216 14.63 23.09 2.74
CA SER A 216 14.12 24.20 1.93
C SER A 216 12.61 24.12 1.78
N LYS A 217 11.94 25.28 1.63
CA LYS A 217 10.49 25.33 1.40
C LYS A 217 10.09 24.61 0.09
N GLU A 218 11.00 24.62 -0.88
CA GLU A 218 10.81 24.00 -2.18
C GLU A 218 10.89 22.45 -2.11
N TYR A 219 11.40 21.87 -1.02
CA TYR A 219 11.46 20.41 -0.85
C TYR A 219 10.06 19.78 -0.81
N ILE A 220 9.08 20.52 -0.29
CA ILE A 220 7.68 20.11 -0.34
C ILE A 220 7.19 20.29 -1.79
N GLY A 221 6.63 19.22 -2.37
CA GLY A 221 6.20 19.20 -3.77
C GLY A 221 7.34 19.05 -4.79
N SER A 222 8.56 18.69 -4.35
CA SER A 222 9.66 18.32 -5.24
C SER A 222 9.52 16.87 -5.74
N THR A 223 10.01 16.62 -6.95
CA THR A 223 10.21 15.24 -7.45
C THR A 223 11.40 14.63 -6.73
N ARG A 224 11.22 13.45 -6.15
CA ARG A 224 12.28 12.75 -5.40
C ARG A 224 12.81 11.60 -6.23
N TRP A 225 14.13 11.48 -6.24
CA TRP A 225 14.84 10.47 -7.00
C TRP A 225 15.67 9.63 -6.06
N ILE A 226 15.72 8.33 -6.33
CA ILE A 226 16.50 7.37 -5.58
C ILE A 226 17.38 6.62 -6.58
N ARG A 227 18.70 6.70 -6.39
CA ARG A 227 19.69 5.91 -7.13
C ARG A 227 20.14 4.73 -6.28
N PHE A 228 20.54 3.65 -6.94
CA PHE A 228 20.90 2.40 -6.29
C PHE A 228 22.39 2.09 -6.40
N ALA A 229 22.95 1.57 -5.31
CA ALA A 229 24.26 0.96 -5.31
C ALA A 229 24.20 -0.41 -6.00
N GLY A 230 25.13 -0.68 -6.92
CA GLY A 230 25.18 -1.94 -7.66
C GLY A 230 24.15 -2.10 -8.78
N ALA A 231 23.25 -1.13 -8.94
CA ALA A 231 22.24 -1.14 -10.01
C ALA A 231 22.08 0.26 -10.64
N PRO A 232 23.15 0.84 -11.23
CA PRO A 232 23.16 2.24 -11.70
C PRO A 232 22.17 2.51 -12.85
N ALA A 233 21.76 1.47 -13.58
CA ALA A 233 20.78 1.57 -14.66
C ALA A 233 19.35 1.80 -14.16
N TYR A 234 19.13 1.76 -12.84
CA TYR A 234 17.82 1.92 -12.25
C TYR A 234 17.76 3.19 -11.41
N THR A 235 16.71 3.92 -11.60
CA THR A 235 16.35 5.09 -10.80
C THR A 235 14.87 5.03 -10.48
N LEU A 236 14.51 5.21 -9.22
CA LEU A 236 13.12 5.44 -8.83
C LEU A 236 12.90 6.94 -8.69
N TYR A 237 11.78 7.42 -9.16
CA TYR A 237 11.37 8.79 -8.93
C TYR A 237 9.89 8.85 -8.54
N SER A 238 9.56 9.79 -7.66
CA SER A 238 8.16 10.07 -7.34
C SER A 238 7.56 10.90 -8.47
N THR A 239 6.39 10.50 -8.96
CA THR A 239 5.54 11.44 -9.70
C THR A 239 4.96 12.43 -8.70
N PRO A 240 4.86 13.74 -9.04
CA PRO A 240 4.10 14.68 -8.23
C PRO A 240 2.68 14.14 -8.03
N ASP A 241 2.10 14.36 -6.85
CA ASP A 241 0.71 14.01 -6.61
C ASP A 241 -0.17 14.67 -7.69
N ALA A 242 -1.24 13.97 -8.09
CA ALA A 242 -2.18 14.47 -9.09
C ALA A 242 -2.80 15.83 -8.72
N ALA A 243 -2.76 16.22 -7.43
CA ALA A 243 -3.15 17.52 -6.93
C ALA A 243 -2.13 18.63 -7.24
N HIS A 244 -0.87 18.28 -7.60
CA HIS A 244 0.18 19.23 -7.96
C HIS A 244 1.00 18.69 -9.13
N PRO A 245 0.42 18.58 -10.33
CA PRO A 245 1.15 18.12 -11.51
C PRO A 245 2.12 19.25 -11.96
N ASN A 246 3.38 19.17 -11.55
CA ASN A 246 4.45 19.89 -12.24
C ASN A 246 4.77 19.12 -13.55
N LEU A 247 3.95 19.33 -14.56
CA LEU A 247 4.04 18.69 -15.88
C LEU A 247 5.30 19.10 -16.69
N ASP A 248 6.08 20.06 -16.20
CA ASP A 248 7.20 20.66 -16.93
C ASP A 248 8.58 20.09 -16.57
N GLN A 249 8.65 19.00 -15.79
CA GLN A 249 9.96 18.40 -15.51
C GLN A 249 10.29 17.34 -16.56
N PRO A 250 11.38 17.51 -17.32
CA PRO A 250 11.83 16.48 -18.24
C PRO A 250 12.08 15.18 -17.46
N PRO A 251 11.77 14.02 -18.06
CA PRO A 251 12.14 12.74 -17.47
C PRO A 251 13.66 12.72 -17.21
N PRO A 252 14.11 12.00 -16.18
CA PRO A 252 15.54 11.86 -15.92
C PRO A 252 16.23 11.40 -17.20
N PRO A 253 17.40 11.94 -17.50
CA PRO A 253 18.21 11.39 -18.59
C PRO A 253 18.34 9.90 -18.33
N SER A 254 18.01 9.09 -19.34
CA SER A 254 18.24 7.65 -19.32
C SER A 254 19.69 7.46 -18.90
N GLY A 255 19.85 6.82 -17.72
CA GLY A 255 21.13 6.84 -17.03
C GLY A 255 22.31 6.44 -17.91
N LEU A 256 23.30 7.30 -17.88
CA LEU A 256 24.71 6.94 -18.00
C LEU A 256 25.29 6.77 -16.62
#